data_8865ddd70edfa9e1fdbcca8bbab9b237
#
_entry.id   8865ddd70edfa9e1fdbcca8bbab9b237
#
_cell.length_a   1.000
_cell.length_b   1.000
_cell.length_c   1.000
_cell.angle_alpha   90.00
_cell.angle_beta   90.00
_cell.angle_gamma   90.00
#
_symmetry.space_group_name_H-M   'P 1'
#
loop_
_entity.id
_entity.type
_entity.pdbx_description
1 polymer ?
#
loop_
_entity_poly.entity_id
_entity_poly.type
_entity_poly.pdbx_seq_one_letter_code
_entity_poly.pdbx_strand_id
1 'polypeptide(L)'
;MHDCHLPREVLASHASPFRHPLPYMAHRFLDRLLCRSVAALAQRRILRVDGLERVHPRHDPFILALNHSQRPEAVLVPTLLIFARGGKLIHFLADWNFLMVPLVGTLFRRSGTVIVGGKSARPRILNALKPLLVPRGSPLRRAQRRLEAGRSVGVFPEGTVNRNPAELLPGQAGAAALALATGAPLIPAGIRFPGHRPGTPIREWERMEIVIGEPVLARRPPSSSRPDRGQVQELHRQLMSAISTLCGKAIHHAQGA
;
A
#
# COMPACT_ATOMS: atom_id res chain seq x y z
N MET A 1 -10.55 -25.30 10.54
CA MET A 1 -9.32 -24.49 10.59
C MET A 1 -8.45 -24.95 9.46
N HIS A 2 -8.46 -24.26 8.31
CA HIS A 2 -7.59 -24.59 7.21
C HIS A 2 -6.29 -23.81 7.41
N ASP A 3 -5.24 -24.51 7.82
CA ASP A 3 -3.88 -23.96 7.86
C ASP A 3 -3.46 -23.59 6.43
N CYS A 4 -3.56 -22.32 6.11
CA CYS A 4 -3.05 -21.78 4.86
C CYS A 4 -1.52 -21.59 5.04
N HIS A 5 -0.76 -22.66 4.90
CA HIS A 5 0.68 -22.56 4.74
C HIS A 5 0.97 -21.75 3.47
N LEU A 6 1.42 -20.51 3.61
CA LEU A 6 2.00 -19.73 2.51
C LEU A 6 3.46 -20.20 2.35
N PRO A 7 3.78 -20.99 1.33
CA PRO A 7 5.17 -21.33 1.06
C PRO A 7 5.94 -20.08 0.68
N ARG A 8 7.18 -19.94 1.14
CA ARG A 8 8.17 -18.94 0.65
C ARG A 8 8.31 -18.94 -0.88
N GLU A 9 7.77 -19.95 -1.54
CA GLU A 9 7.89 -20.26 -2.96
C GLU A 9 6.73 -19.73 -3.84
N VAL A 10 5.67 -19.12 -3.29
CA VAL A 10 4.46 -18.76 -4.08
C VAL A 10 4.73 -17.74 -5.18
N LEU A 11 5.82 -17.00 -5.09
CA LEU A 11 6.24 -16.03 -6.13
C LEU A 11 7.37 -16.58 -7.01
N ALA A 12 8.14 -17.56 -6.53
CA ALA A 12 9.18 -18.24 -7.31
C ALA A 12 8.65 -19.45 -8.09
N SER A 13 7.49 -20.02 -7.69
CA SER A 13 6.91 -21.12 -8.42
C SER A 13 6.07 -20.58 -9.57
N HIS A 14 6.27 -21.15 -10.76
CA HIS A 14 5.44 -20.97 -11.96
C HIS A 14 4.00 -21.52 -11.80
N ALA A 15 3.46 -21.55 -10.58
CA ALA A 15 2.08 -21.92 -10.34
C ALA A 15 1.16 -20.91 -11.03
N SER A 16 0.36 -21.41 -11.96
CA SER A 16 -0.61 -20.60 -12.68
C SER A 16 -1.46 -19.78 -11.72
N PRO A 17 -1.52 -18.45 -11.85
CA PRO A 17 -2.35 -17.58 -10.99
C PRO A 17 -3.81 -18.05 -10.93
N PHE A 18 -4.26 -18.75 -11.97
CA PHE A 18 -5.64 -19.24 -12.08
C PHE A 18 -5.95 -20.43 -11.17
N ARG A 19 -4.93 -21.16 -10.69
CA ARG A 19 -5.09 -22.31 -9.77
C ARG A 19 -4.93 -21.93 -8.29
N HIS A 20 -4.37 -20.76 -7.99
CA HIS A 20 -4.19 -20.33 -6.59
C HIS A 20 -5.54 -20.16 -5.88
N PRO A 21 -5.75 -20.75 -4.69
CA PRO A 21 -7.01 -20.64 -3.96
C PRO A 21 -7.22 -19.21 -3.45
N LEU A 22 -8.45 -18.69 -3.61
CA LEU A 22 -8.86 -17.36 -3.11
C LEU A 22 -10.07 -17.50 -2.19
N PRO A 23 -9.91 -18.11 -0.99
CA PRO A 23 -11.03 -18.41 -0.09
C PRO A 23 -11.80 -17.17 0.36
N TYR A 24 -11.13 -16.03 0.53
CA TYR A 24 -11.78 -14.78 0.91
C TYR A 24 -12.58 -14.10 -0.22
N MET A 25 -12.51 -14.66 -1.44
CA MET A 25 -13.27 -14.21 -2.62
C MET A 25 -14.16 -15.33 -3.18
N ALA A 26 -14.49 -16.38 -2.41
CA ALA A 26 -15.16 -17.59 -2.91
C ALA A 26 -16.46 -17.28 -3.67
N HIS A 27 -17.28 -16.36 -3.18
CA HIS A 27 -18.59 -15.99 -3.76
C HIS A 27 -18.52 -14.81 -4.74
N ARG A 28 -17.31 -14.34 -5.12
CA ARG A 28 -17.10 -13.14 -5.94
C ARG A 28 -16.38 -13.46 -7.23
N PHE A 29 -17.08 -14.05 -8.19
CA PHE A 29 -16.48 -14.49 -9.46
C PHE A 29 -15.68 -13.41 -10.19
N LEU A 30 -16.29 -12.22 -10.40
CA LEU A 30 -15.60 -11.10 -11.05
C LEU A 30 -14.38 -10.61 -10.28
N ASP A 31 -14.45 -10.57 -8.94
CA ASP A 31 -13.31 -10.14 -8.12
C ASP A 31 -12.15 -11.13 -8.23
N ARG A 32 -12.46 -12.43 -8.26
CA ARG A 32 -11.46 -13.49 -8.48
C ARG A 32 -10.81 -13.37 -9.84
N LEU A 33 -11.61 -13.16 -10.88
CA LEU A 33 -11.10 -13.01 -12.25
C LEU A 33 -10.19 -11.79 -12.36
N LEU A 34 -10.64 -10.62 -11.89
CA LEU A 34 -9.86 -9.38 -11.89
C LEU A 34 -8.58 -9.54 -11.06
N CYS A 35 -8.67 -10.09 -9.85
CA CYS A 35 -7.52 -10.30 -8.98
C CYS A 35 -6.48 -11.21 -9.65
N ARG A 36 -6.90 -12.32 -10.25
CA ARG A 36 -6.01 -13.25 -10.96
C ARG A 36 -5.36 -12.64 -12.19
N SER A 37 -6.14 -11.92 -13.01
CA SER A 37 -5.63 -11.27 -14.22
C SER A 37 -4.58 -10.21 -13.89
N VAL A 38 -4.85 -9.36 -12.89
CA VAL A 38 -3.89 -8.34 -12.47
C VAL A 38 -2.71 -8.97 -11.73
N ALA A 39 -2.91 -10.02 -10.92
CA ALA A 39 -1.82 -10.76 -10.28
C ALA A 39 -0.90 -11.42 -11.32
N ALA A 40 -1.44 -11.98 -12.40
CA ALA A 40 -0.65 -12.53 -13.50
C ALA A 40 0.23 -11.46 -14.18
N LEU A 41 -0.31 -10.25 -14.36
CA LEU A 41 0.48 -9.12 -14.85
C LEU A 41 1.54 -8.67 -13.82
N ALA A 42 1.16 -8.62 -12.54
CA ALA A 42 2.06 -8.25 -11.45
C ALA A 42 3.25 -9.23 -11.34
N GLN A 43 3.05 -10.55 -11.45
CA GLN A 43 4.11 -11.56 -11.44
C GLN A 43 5.13 -11.41 -12.57
N ARG A 44 4.77 -10.76 -13.68
CA ARG A 44 5.72 -10.45 -14.76
C ARG A 44 6.60 -9.23 -14.44
N ARG A 45 6.20 -8.40 -13.49
CA ARG A 45 6.86 -7.14 -13.14
C ARG A 45 7.49 -7.15 -11.76
N ILE A 46 6.93 -7.92 -10.83
CA ILE A 46 7.45 -8.09 -9.48
C ILE A 46 8.27 -9.38 -9.46
N LEU A 47 9.58 -9.23 -9.36
CA LEU A 47 10.54 -10.34 -9.45
C LEU A 47 10.55 -11.18 -8.17
N ARG A 48 10.38 -10.51 -7.01
CA ARG A 48 10.49 -11.12 -5.70
C ARG A 48 9.68 -10.35 -4.66
N VAL A 49 9.15 -11.06 -3.67
CA VAL A 49 8.58 -10.47 -2.47
C VAL A 49 9.15 -11.18 -1.25
N ASP A 50 9.91 -10.45 -0.44
CA ASP A 50 10.45 -10.95 0.82
C ASP A 50 9.58 -10.49 1.99
N GLY A 51 9.47 -11.30 3.04
CA GLY A 51 8.72 -10.98 4.24
C GLY A 51 7.19 -11.07 4.07
N LEU A 52 6.70 -11.82 3.09
CA LEU A 52 5.27 -11.96 2.81
C LEU A 52 4.48 -12.52 4.02
N GLU A 53 5.11 -13.33 4.85
CA GLU A 53 4.55 -13.87 6.09
C GLU A 53 4.11 -12.79 7.08
N ARG A 54 4.74 -11.60 7.06
CA ARG A 54 4.42 -10.47 7.95
C ARG A 54 3.06 -9.83 7.65
N VAL A 55 2.60 -9.99 6.42
CA VAL A 55 1.27 -9.50 5.98
C VAL A 55 0.24 -10.63 5.85
N HIS A 56 0.49 -11.80 6.46
CA HIS A 56 -0.46 -12.90 6.45
C HIS A 56 -1.80 -12.51 7.10
N PRO A 57 -2.94 -13.02 6.64
CA PRO A 57 -4.27 -12.71 7.19
C PRO A 57 -4.43 -12.85 8.70
N ARG A 58 -3.67 -13.72 9.35
CA ARG A 58 -3.66 -13.90 10.81
C ARG A 58 -3.14 -12.68 11.60
N HIS A 59 -2.38 -11.80 10.93
CA HIS A 59 -1.80 -10.61 11.55
C HIS A 59 -2.67 -9.35 11.38
N ASP A 60 -3.86 -9.48 10.76
CA ASP A 60 -4.79 -8.36 10.66
C ASP A 60 -5.30 -7.93 12.06
N PRO A 61 -5.52 -6.63 12.30
CA PRO A 61 -5.28 -5.52 11.40
C PRO A 61 -3.85 -4.95 11.49
N PHE A 62 -3.33 -4.46 10.38
CA PHE A 62 -2.06 -3.74 10.31
C PHE A 62 -2.14 -2.56 9.34
N ILE A 63 -1.13 -1.68 9.39
CA ILE A 63 -0.92 -0.60 8.42
C ILE A 63 0.34 -0.92 7.63
N LEU A 64 0.21 -1.20 6.33
CA LEU A 64 1.33 -1.42 5.43
C LEU A 64 1.72 -0.11 4.77
N ALA A 65 2.99 0.30 4.87
CA ALA A 65 3.50 1.53 4.30
C ALA A 65 4.67 1.28 3.34
N LEU A 66 4.57 1.76 2.09
CA LEU A 66 5.54 1.52 1.02
C LEU A 66 5.96 2.84 0.35
N ASN A 67 7.20 2.90 -0.15
CA ASN A 67 7.60 3.96 -1.09
C ASN A 67 6.85 3.82 -2.42
N HIS A 68 6.82 4.89 -3.23
CA HIS A 68 6.06 4.95 -4.48
C HIS A 68 6.86 5.57 -5.62
N SER A 69 7.32 4.77 -6.58
CA SER A 69 8.25 5.22 -7.62
C SER A 69 7.67 5.21 -9.04
N GLN A 70 6.64 4.42 -9.30
CA GLN A 70 5.96 4.37 -10.60
C GLN A 70 4.45 4.15 -10.44
N ARG A 71 3.64 4.65 -11.35
CA ARG A 71 2.17 4.57 -11.26
C ARG A 71 1.59 3.15 -11.20
N PRO A 72 2.09 2.16 -11.97
CA PRO A 72 1.59 0.79 -11.91
C PRO A 72 1.65 0.14 -10.53
N GLU A 73 2.56 0.58 -9.65
CA GLU A 73 2.67 0.07 -8.27
C GLU A 73 1.34 0.19 -7.51
N ALA A 74 0.59 1.29 -7.71
CA ALA A 74 -0.69 1.52 -7.02
C ALA A 74 -1.75 0.44 -7.32
N VAL A 75 -1.56 -0.34 -8.37
CA VAL A 75 -2.45 -1.44 -8.78
C VAL A 75 -1.78 -2.80 -8.60
N LEU A 76 -0.55 -2.94 -9.09
CA LEU A 76 0.13 -4.24 -9.14
C LEU A 76 0.49 -4.75 -7.75
N VAL A 77 1.08 -3.88 -6.91
CA VAL A 77 1.53 -4.27 -5.57
C VAL A 77 0.36 -4.64 -4.65
N PRO A 78 -0.68 -3.80 -4.49
CA PRO A 78 -1.86 -4.16 -3.71
C PRO A 78 -2.50 -5.47 -4.19
N THR A 79 -2.67 -5.62 -5.51
CA THR A 79 -3.35 -6.79 -6.06
C THR A 79 -2.54 -8.07 -5.83
N LEU A 80 -1.20 -8.02 -6.01
CA LEU A 80 -0.35 -9.18 -5.75
C LEU A 80 -0.39 -9.58 -4.27
N LEU A 81 -0.30 -8.63 -3.35
CA LEU A 81 -0.39 -8.89 -1.92
C LEU A 81 -1.76 -9.46 -1.53
N ILE A 82 -2.86 -8.91 -2.04
CA ILE A 82 -4.21 -9.43 -1.83
C ILE A 82 -4.31 -10.87 -2.38
N PHE A 83 -3.79 -11.11 -3.57
CA PHE A 83 -3.74 -12.44 -4.18
C PHE A 83 -2.97 -13.43 -3.31
N ALA A 84 -1.75 -13.10 -2.88
CA ALA A 84 -0.92 -13.92 -2.01
C ALA A 84 -1.57 -14.21 -0.64
N ARG A 85 -2.47 -13.34 -0.18
CA ARG A 85 -3.27 -13.48 1.04
C ARG A 85 -4.57 -14.27 0.85
N GLY A 86 -4.71 -15.02 -0.24
CA GLY A 86 -5.91 -15.79 -0.56
C GLY A 86 -7.13 -14.93 -0.90
N GLY A 87 -6.92 -13.69 -1.31
CA GLY A 87 -7.96 -12.72 -1.63
C GLY A 87 -8.39 -11.84 -0.46
N LYS A 88 -7.75 -11.94 0.72
CA LYS A 88 -8.06 -11.05 1.85
C LYS A 88 -7.56 -9.64 1.57
N LEU A 89 -8.47 -8.67 1.62
CA LEU A 89 -8.20 -7.30 1.20
C LEU A 89 -7.23 -6.58 2.15
N ILE A 90 -6.38 -5.74 1.56
CA ILE A 90 -5.71 -4.62 2.21
C ILE A 90 -6.31 -3.37 1.58
N HIS A 91 -6.90 -2.47 2.39
CA HIS A 91 -7.59 -1.28 1.92
C HIS A 91 -6.61 -0.13 1.69
N PHE A 92 -6.09 0.00 0.48
CA PHE A 92 -5.14 1.06 0.16
C PHE A 92 -5.79 2.44 0.11
N LEU A 93 -5.02 3.46 0.51
CA LEU A 93 -5.39 4.85 0.26
C LEU A 93 -4.96 5.23 -1.16
N ALA A 94 -5.89 5.75 -1.95
CA ALA A 94 -5.60 6.16 -3.32
C ALA A 94 -6.33 7.44 -3.71
N ASP A 95 -5.73 8.18 -4.63
CA ASP A 95 -6.32 9.41 -5.16
C ASP A 95 -7.59 9.14 -5.98
N TRP A 96 -8.59 9.99 -5.84
CA TRP A 96 -9.87 9.88 -6.49
C TRP A 96 -9.79 9.88 -8.04
N ASN A 97 -8.73 10.47 -8.61
CA ASN A 97 -8.52 10.51 -10.06
C ASN A 97 -8.45 9.11 -10.67
N PHE A 98 -7.99 8.11 -9.90
CA PHE A 98 -7.98 6.72 -10.36
C PHE A 98 -9.37 6.13 -10.57
N LEU A 99 -10.41 6.68 -9.93
CA LEU A 99 -11.78 6.23 -10.14
C LEU A 99 -12.33 6.56 -11.54
N MET A 100 -11.71 7.52 -12.22
CA MET A 100 -12.06 7.93 -13.59
C MET A 100 -11.36 7.08 -14.66
N VAL A 101 -10.35 6.30 -14.28
CA VAL A 101 -9.65 5.39 -15.19
C VAL A 101 -10.47 4.11 -15.33
N PRO A 102 -10.95 3.75 -16.53
CA PRO A 102 -11.64 2.49 -16.76
C PRO A 102 -10.85 1.30 -16.20
N LEU A 103 -11.52 0.26 -15.73
CA LEU A 103 -10.96 -0.92 -15.06
C LEU A 103 -10.31 -0.61 -13.71
N VAL A 104 -9.40 0.37 -13.61
CA VAL A 104 -8.76 0.75 -12.33
C VAL A 104 -9.79 1.27 -11.34
N GLY A 105 -10.69 2.14 -11.77
CA GLY A 105 -11.78 2.63 -10.93
C GLY A 105 -12.70 1.52 -10.44
N THR A 106 -13.00 0.55 -11.30
CA THR A 106 -13.78 -0.64 -10.93
C THR A 106 -13.03 -1.48 -9.90
N LEU A 107 -11.74 -1.73 -10.12
CA LEU A 107 -10.89 -2.47 -9.18
C LEU A 107 -10.84 -1.78 -7.82
N PHE A 108 -10.63 -0.45 -7.78
CA PHE A 108 -10.55 0.32 -6.54
C PHE A 108 -11.87 0.33 -5.75
N ARG A 109 -13.02 0.44 -6.42
CA ARG A 109 -14.33 0.32 -5.76
C ARG A 109 -14.52 -1.07 -5.16
N ARG A 110 -14.16 -2.12 -5.90
CA ARG A 110 -14.34 -3.52 -5.48
C ARG A 110 -13.35 -3.95 -4.39
N SER A 111 -12.13 -3.40 -4.38
CA SER A 111 -11.13 -3.64 -3.32
C SER A 111 -11.39 -2.82 -2.04
N GLY A 112 -12.41 -1.96 -2.04
CA GLY A 112 -12.74 -1.13 -0.89
C GLY A 112 -11.67 -0.10 -0.57
N THR A 113 -10.98 0.40 -1.60
CA THR A 113 -9.95 1.45 -1.51
C THR A 113 -10.48 2.68 -0.78
N VAL A 114 -9.67 3.25 0.10
CA VAL A 114 -9.98 4.49 0.81
C VAL A 114 -9.63 5.68 -0.08
N ILE A 115 -10.66 6.32 -0.66
CA ILE A 115 -10.45 7.40 -1.62
C ILE A 115 -9.99 8.69 -0.92
N VAL A 116 -8.90 9.28 -1.44
CA VAL A 116 -8.34 10.56 -1.00
C VAL A 116 -8.64 11.62 -2.05
N GLY A 117 -9.21 12.75 -1.63
CA GLY A 117 -9.64 13.83 -2.52
C GLY A 117 -8.71 15.03 -2.56
N GLY A 118 -7.44 14.91 -2.17
CA GLY A 118 -6.52 16.05 -2.04
C GLY A 118 -6.11 16.69 -3.37
N LYS A 119 -5.98 15.90 -4.43
CA LYS A 119 -5.47 16.38 -5.73
C LYS A 119 -6.59 16.88 -6.64
N SER A 120 -6.25 17.83 -7.51
CA SER A 120 -7.13 18.25 -8.60
C SER A 120 -6.98 17.33 -9.82
N ALA A 121 -8.07 17.13 -10.55
CA ALA A 121 -8.05 16.39 -11.82
C ALA A 121 -7.38 17.19 -12.94
N ARG A 122 -6.91 16.46 -13.93
CA ARG A 122 -6.45 17.03 -15.21
C ARG A 122 -7.16 16.28 -16.35
N PRO A 123 -7.92 16.96 -17.21
CA PRO A 123 -8.22 18.41 -17.23
C PRO A 123 -9.09 18.86 -16.04
N ARG A 124 -9.00 20.14 -15.67
CA ARG A 124 -9.65 20.70 -14.46
C ARG A 124 -11.18 20.58 -14.45
N ILE A 125 -11.80 20.52 -15.60
CA ILE A 125 -13.28 20.35 -15.74
C ILE A 125 -13.77 19.09 -15.03
N LEU A 126 -12.95 18.03 -14.95
CA LEU A 126 -13.31 16.78 -14.27
C LEU A 126 -13.45 16.95 -12.75
N ASN A 127 -12.97 18.07 -12.17
CA ASN A 127 -13.21 18.35 -10.74
C ASN A 127 -14.70 18.52 -10.40
N ALA A 128 -15.57 18.79 -11.38
CA ALA A 128 -17.01 18.79 -11.19
C ALA A 128 -17.56 17.44 -10.72
N LEU A 129 -16.87 16.33 -11.06
CA LEU A 129 -17.23 14.97 -10.63
C LEU A 129 -16.74 14.64 -9.22
N LYS A 130 -15.83 15.43 -8.66
CA LYS A 130 -15.22 15.17 -7.34
C LYS A 130 -16.24 15.01 -6.21
N PRO A 131 -17.31 15.85 -6.09
CA PRO A 131 -18.31 15.67 -5.04
C PRO A 131 -19.08 14.35 -5.11
N LEU A 132 -19.18 13.76 -6.31
CA LEU A 132 -19.85 12.47 -6.55
C LEU A 132 -18.94 11.29 -6.27
N LEU A 133 -17.63 11.45 -6.50
CA LEU A 133 -16.65 10.35 -6.44
C LEU A 133 -15.88 10.29 -5.09
N VAL A 134 -15.75 11.42 -4.41
CA VAL A 134 -15.03 11.51 -3.14
C VAL A 134 -16.02 11.45 -1.98
N PRO A 135 -15.98 10.42 -1.15
CA PRO A 135 -16.84 10.33 0.02
C PRO A 135 -16.56 11.48 1.01
N ARG A 136 -17.62 12.01 1.63
CA ARG A 136 -17.51 13.07 2.64
C ARG A 136 -16.69 12.64 3.85
N GLY A 137 -16.03 13.59 4.48
CA GLY A 137 -15.24 13.39 5.71
C GLY A 137 -13.78 12.98 5.45
N SER A 138 -13.02 12.89 6.54
CA SER A 138 -11.58 12.62 6.52
C SER A 138 -11.25 11.21 6.00
N PRO A 139 -10.33 11.06 5.03
CA PRO A 139 -9.81 9.76 4.60
C PRO A 139 -9.17 8.98 5.76
N LEU A 140 -8.45 9.65 6.65
CA LEU A 140 -7.83 9.02 7.82
C LEU A 140 -8.88 8.44 8.78
N ARG A 141 -9.99 9.11 9.01
CA ARG A 141 -11.11 8.54 9.80
C ARG A 141 -11.72 7.32 9.15
N ARG A 142 -11.82 7.28 7.81
CA ARG A 142 -12.30 6.09 7.10
C ARG A 142 -11.30 4.94 7.21
N ALA A 143 -10.01 5.21 7.11
CA ALA A 143 -8.95 4.22 7.33
C ALA A 143 -8.96 3.70 8.78
N GLN A 144 -9.11 4.58 9.76
CA GLN A 144 -9.24 4.23 11.17
C GLN A 144 -10.39 3.24 11.41
N ARG A 145 -11.58 3.52 10.88
CA ARG A 145 -12.74 2.61 10.98
C ARG A 145 -12.47 1.24 10.35
N ARG A 146 -11.64 1.16 9.30
CA ARG A 146 -11.22 -0.13 8.73
C ARG A 146 -10.37 -0.93 9.71
N LEU A 147 -9.38 -0.28 10.32
CA LEU A 147 -8.52 -0.90 11.33
C LEU A 147 -9.31 -1.34 12.57
N GLU A 148 -10.20 -0.50 13.08
CA GLU A 148 -11.11 -0.82 14.20
C GLU A 148 -12.04 -2.00 13.88
N ALA A 149 -12.37 -2.19 12.60
CA ALA A 149 -13.16 -3.35 12.13
C ALA A 149 -12.28 -4.57 11.79
N GLY A 150 -11.02 -4.62 12.27
CA GLY A 150 -10.11 -5.75 12.05
C GLY A 150 -9.60 -5.87 10.60
N ARG A 151 -9.61 -4.77 9.82
CA ARG A 151 -9.20 -4.76 8.41
C ARG A 151 -7.92 -3.97 8.23
N SER A 152 -6.97 -4.54 7.49
CA SER A 152 -5.68 -3.89 7.23
C SER A 152 -5.78 -2.78 6.19
N VAL A 153 -4.91 -1.79 6.32
CA VAL A 153 -4.83 -0.60 5.47
C VAL A 153 -3.46 -0.51 4.83
N GLY A 154 -3.39 -0.06 3.58
CA GLY A 154 -2.15 0.21 2.86
C GLY A 154 -2.00 1.69 2.52
N VAL A 155 -0.80 2.23 2.62
CA VAL A 155 -0.50 3.62 2.31
C VAL A 155 0.81 3.76 1.55
N PHE A 156 0.90 4.78 0.74
CA PHE A 156 2.15 5.30 0.19
C PHE A 156 2.44 6.63 0.90
N PRO A 157 3.31 6.66 1.92
CA PRO A 157 3.51 7.86 2.75
C PRO A 157 3.97 9.07 1.94
N GLU A 158 4.72 8.88 0.88
CA GLU A 158 5.17 9.96 -0.01
C GLU A 158 4.00 10.74 -0.65
N GLY A 159 2.80 10.14 -0.73
CA GLY A 159 1.58 10.75 -1.26
C GLY A 159 1.61 11.07 -2.75
N THR A 160 2.71 10.80 -3.42
CA THR A 160 2.90 10.99 -4.86
C THR A 160 3.94 10.02 -5.41
N VAL A 161 3.97 9.86 -6.73
CA VAL A 161 5.02 9.08 -7.41
C VAL A 161 6.35 9.86 -7.35
N ASN A 162 7.36 9.24 -6.79
CA ASN A 162 8.71 9.75 -6.67
C ASN A 162 9.67 8.93 -7.55
N ARG A 163 9.98 9.42 -8.72
CA ARG A 163 10.86 8.74 -9.69
C ARG A 163 12.36 8.89 -9.39
N ASN A 164 12.72 9.60 -8.33
CA ASN A 164 14.11 9.70 -7.91
C ASN A 164 14.59 8.31 -7.43
N PRO A 165 15.64 7.73 -8.04
CA PRO A 165 16.15 6.43 -7.64
C PRO A 165 16.95 6.48 -6.33
N ALA A 166 17.48 7.64 -5.95
CA ALA A 166 18.38 7.81 -4.83
C ALA A 166 17.70 8.27 -3.53
N GLU A 167 16.56 8.98 -3.64
CA GLU A 167 15.96 9.66 -2.48
C GLU A 167 14.46 9.39 -2.34
N LEU A 168 14.01 9.32 -1.09
CA LEU A 168 12.61 9.34 -0.70
C LEU A 168 12.17 10.78 -0.40
N LEU A 169 10.92 11.10 -0.72
CA LEU A 169 10.31 12.32 -0.21
C LEU A 169 10.06 12.19 1.31
N PRO A 170 9.98 13.33 2.04
CA PRO A 170 9.77 13.33 3.50
C PRO A 170 8.52 12.56 3.95
N GLY A 171 7.53 12.43 3.06
CA GLY A 171 6.29 11.72 3.32
C GLY A 171 5.32 12.50 4.22
N GLN A 172 4.18 11.87 4.50
CA GLN A 172 3.11 12.39 5.34
C GLN A 172 2.92 11.50 6.57
N ALA A 173 2.79 12.08 7.73
CA ALA A 173 2.69 11.37 9.01
C ALA A 173 1.33 10.67 9.25
N GLY A 174 0.47 10.58 8.24
CA GLY A 174 -0.87 9.98 8.36
C GLY A 174 -0.86 8.52 8.80
N ALA A 175 0.11 7.72 8.35
CA ALA A 175 0.26 6.33 8.79
C ALA A 175 0.63 6.22 10.27
N ALA A 176 1.57 7.05 10.74
CA ALA A 176 1.96 7.11 12.14
C ALA A 176 0.81 7.57 13.04
N ALA A 177 0.06 8.58 12.60
CA ALA A 177 -1.13 9.04 13.32
C ALA A 177 -2.20 7.96 13.43
N LEU A 178 -2.44 7.17 12.37
CA LEU A 178 -3.36 6.02 12.39
C LEU A 178 -2.88 4.94 13.36
N ALA A 179 -1.59 4.61 13.33
CA ALA A 179 -1.02 3.58 14.21
C ALA A 179 -1.17 3.95 15.68
N LEU A 180 -0.83 5.19 16.05
CA LEU A 180 -1.01 5.68 17.42
C LEU A 180 -2.48 5.73 17.85
N ALA A 181 -3.39 6.11 16.95
CA ALA A 181 -4.82 6.19 17.24
C ALA A 181 -5.47 4.81 17.44
N THR A 182 -4.99 3.78 16.72
CA THR A 182 -5.62 2.45 16.69
C THR A 182 -4.84 1.38 17.45
N GLY A 183 -3.54 1.59 17.68
CA GLY A 183 -2.62 0.56 18.18
C GLY A 183 -2.24 -0.49 17.13
N ALA A 184 -2.68 -0.33 15.88
CA ALA A 184 -2.33 -1.26 14.82
C ALA A 184 -0.83 -1.17 14.49
N PRO A 185 -0.13 -2.32 14.30
CA PRO A 185 1.28 -2.32 13.93
C PRO A 185 1.49 -1.68 12.57
N LEU A 186 2.60 -0.92 12.45
CA LEU A 186 3.10 -0.33 11.21
C LEU A 186 4.09 -1.30 10.56
N ILE A 187 3.76 -1.79 9.36
CA ILE A 187 4.64 -2.66 8.59
C ILE A 187 5.28 -1.83 7.47
N PRO A 188 6.59 -1.51 7.57
CA PRO A 188 7.29 -0.84 6.49
C PRO A 188 7.56 -1.82 5.36
N ALA A 189 7.52 -1.35 4.11
CA ALA A 189 7.97 -2.12 2.97
C ALA A 189 8.71 -1.23 1.97
N GLY A 190 9.74 -1.79 1.34
CA GLY A 190 10.55 -1.13 0.33
C GLY A 190 10.31 -1.73 -1.04
N ILE A 191 10.10 -0.89 -2.05
CA ILE A 191 10.07 -1.27 -3.46
C ILE A 191 11.43 -0.91 -4.05
N ARG A 192 12.13 -1.90 -4.62
CA ARG A 192 13.47 -1.79 -5.22
C ARG A 192 13.40 -2.04 -6.72
N PHE A 193 14.37 -1.53 -7.44
CA PHE A 193 14.50 -1.67 -8.89
C PHE A 193 15.89 -2.20 -9.24
N PRO A 194 16.15 -3.53 -9.12
CA PRO A 194 17.51 -4.08 -9.26
C PRO A 194 18.11 -3.92 -10.67
N GLY A 195 17.26 -3.78 -11.70
CA GLY A 195 17.70 -3.55 -13.08
C GLY A 195 17.71 -2.08 -13.50
N HIS A 196 17.52 -1.16 -12.55
CA HIS A 196 17.47 0.26 -12.86
C HIS A 196 18.83 0.83 -13.24
N ARG A 197 18.87 1.64 -14.28
CA ARG A 197 20.10 2.33 -14.72
C ARG A 197 20.40 3.52 -13.79
N PRO A 198 21.56 3.52 -13.09
CA PRO A 198 21.92 4.62 -12.21
C PRO A 198 21.87 5.99 -12.89
N GLY A 199 21.52 7.03 -12.12
CA GLY A 199 21.48 8.41 -12.60
C GLY A 199 20.31 8.77 -13.51
N THR A 200 19.37 7.84 -13.77
CA THR A 200 18.16 8.12 -14.56
C THR A 200 16.90 8.05 -13.68
N PRO A 201 15.81 8.76 -14.01
CA PRO A 201 14.56 8.59 -13.30
C PRO A 201 13.95 7.20 -13.53
N ILE A 202 13.34 6.62 -12.51
CA ILE A 202 12.62 5.34 -12.60
C ILE A 202 11.49 5.48 -13.64
N ARG A 203 11.45 4.54 -14.57
CA ARG A 203 10.46 4.51 -15.66
C ARG A 203 9.20 3.76 -15.24
N GLU A 204 8.12 4.00 -15.98
CA GLU A 204 6.91 3.18 -15.82
C GLU A 204 7.17 1.73 -16.25
N TRP A 205 6.58 0.79 -15.54
CA TRP A 205 6.67 -0.65 -15.83
C TRP A 205 8.06 -1.28 -15.66
N GLU A 206 9.01 -0.62 -14.99
CA GLU A 206 10.26 -1.27 -14.59
C GLU A 206 9.97 -2.45 -13.67
N ARG A 207 10.78 -3.49 -13.80
CA ARG A 207 10.72 -4.65 -12.91
C ARG A 207 11.17 -4.25 -11.51
N MET A 208 10.48 -4.76 -10.52
CA MET A 208 10.69 -4.37 -9.12
C MET A 208 10.74 -5.58 -8.19
N GLU A 209 11.30 -5.37 -7.03
CA GLU A 209 11.26 -6.28 -5.88
C GLU A 209 10.59 -5.58 -4.72
N ILE A 210 9.94 -6.36 -3.85
CA ILE A 210 9.28 -5.86 -2.65
C ILE A 210 9.94 -6.52 -1.46
N VAL A 211 10.36 -5.72 -0.48
CA VAL A 211 10.90 -6.20 0.79
C VAL A 211 10.02 -5.68 1.92
N ILE A 212 9.29 -6.57 2.58
CA ILE A 212 8.43 -6.25 3.71
C ILE A 212 9.26 -6.41 4.99
N GLY A 213 9.36 -5.34 5.78
CA GLY A 213 10.15 -5.27 7.00
C GLY A 213 9.40 -5.73 8.24
N GLU A 214 10.12 -5.72 9.37
CA GLU A 214 9.53 -6.02 10.68
C GLU A 214 8.54 -4.93 11.11
N PRO A 215 7.46 -5.30 11.81
CA PRO A 215 6.48 -4.35 12.30
C PRO A 215 7.10 -3.35 13.29
N VAL A 216 6.86 -2.07 13.07
CA VAL A 216 7.13 -1.00 14.03
C VAL A 216 5.91 -0.89 14.94
N LEU A 217 6.09 -1.19 16.22
CA LEU A 217 4.98 -1.18 17.17
C LEU A 217 4.74 0.25 17.68
N ALA A 218 3.54 0.74 17.47
CA ALA A 218 3.09 1.99 18.06
C ALA A 218 2.53 1.74 19.46
N ARG A 219 3.12 2.32 20.50
CA ARG A 219 2.50 2.32 21.83
C ARG A 219 1.31 3.27 21.80
N ARG A 220 0.10 2.70 21.86
CA ARG A 220 -1.12 3.51 21.96
C ARG A 220 -1.06 4.34 23.25
N PRO A 221 -1.25 5.67 23.18
CA PRO A 221 -1.34 6.49 24.38
C PRO A 221 -2.55 6.04 25.23
N PRO A 222 -2.53 6.28 26.55
CA PRO A 222 -3.68 6.01 27.41
C PRO A 222 -4.96 6.57 26.80
N SER A 223 -6.09 5.89 26.99
CA SER A 223 -7.35 6.01 26.24
C SER A 223 -8.02 7.40 26.21
N SER A 224 -7.51 8.39 26.93
CA SER A 224 -8.06 9.74 27.04
C SER A 224 -7.32 10.83 26.26
N SER A 225 -6.12 10.56 25.71
CA SER A 225 -5.31 11.58 25.04
C SER A 225 -5.21 11.33 23.54
N ARG A 226 -5.38 12.41 22.76
CA ARG A 226 -4.99 12.41 21.34
C ARG A 226 -3.47 12.17 21.27
N PRO A 227 -2.99 11.42 20.24
CA PRO A 227 -1.55 11.30 20.02
C PRO A 227 -0.90 12.67 19.95
N ASP A 228 0.16 12.88 20.73
CA ASP A 228 0.94 14.09 20.69
C ASP A 228 1.65 14.23 19.33
N ARG A 229 1.83 15.48 18.87
CA ARG A 229 2.51 15.77 17.61
C ARG A 229 3.94 15.24 17.59
N GLY A 230 4.66 15.32 18.69
CA GLY A 230 6.02 14.80 18.84
C GLY A 230 6.06 13.28 18.64
N GLN A 231 5.13 12.54 19.27
CA GLN A 231 5.02 11.09 19.11
C GLN A 231 4.71 10.69 17.65
N VAL A 232 3.82 11.43 17.00
CA VAL A 232 3.47 11.20 15.59
C VAL A 232 4.68 11.42 14.68
N GLN A 233 5.45 12.49 14.90
CA GLN A 233 6.64 12.79 14.10
C GLN A 233 7.75 11.77 14.33
N GLU A 234 7.97 11.36 15.59
CA GLU A 234 8.98 10.36 15.90
C GLU A 234 8.65 9.00 15.26
N LEU A 235 7.41 8.54 15.38
CA LEU A 235 6.98 7.29 14.75
C LEU A 235 7.04 7.38 13.20
N HIS A 236 6.72 8.54 12.65
CA HIS A 236 6.86 8.80 11.21
C HIS A 236 8.31 8.73 10.76
N ARG A 237 9.24 9.33 11.52
CA ARG A 237 10.68 9.27 11.26
C ARG A 237 11.18 7.83 11.28
N GLN A 238 10.79 7.04 12.27
CA GLN A 238 11.12 5.61 12.36
C GLN A 238 10.60 4.83 11.16
N LEU A 239 9.34 5.06 10.77
CA LEU A 239 8.75 4.45 9.59
C LEU A 239 9.53 4.78 8.32
N MET A 240 9.80 6.06 8.06
CA MET A 240 10.52 6.50 6.87
C MET A 240 11.95 5.98 6.83
N SER A 241 12.63 5.91 7.98
CA SER A 241 13.96 5.29 8.11
C SER A 241 13.93 3.80 7.77
N ALA A 242 12.92 3.07 8.26
CA ALA A 242 12.76 1.66 7.92
C ALA A 242 12.48 1.46 6.41
N ILE A 243 11.60 2.27 5.81
CA ILE A 243 11.34 2.23 4.36
C ILE A 243 12.62 2.55 3.58
N SER A 244 13.40 3.55 3.99
CA SER A 244 14.68 3.94 3.39
C SER A 244 15.64 2.74 3.35
N THR A 245 15.84 2.08 4.47
CA THR A 245 16.69 0.87 4.55
C THR A 245 16.19 -0.24 3.62
N LEU A 246 14.86 -0.47 3.59
CA LEU A 246 14.25 -1.54 2.79
C LEU A 246 14.31 -1.25 1.28
N CYS A 247 14.12 -0.02 0.85
CA CYS A 247 14.15 0.33 -0.58
C CYS A 247 15.54 0.74 -1.09
N GLY A 248 16.49 1.02 -0.19
CA GLY A 248 17.85 1.46 -0.55
C GLY A 248 17.94 2.91 -1.01
N LYS A 249 16.96 3.77 -0.66
CA LYS A 249 16.96 5.20 -0.98
C LYS A 249 17.22 6.02 0.28
N ALA A 250 18.02 7.08 0.18
CA ALA A 250 18.20 8.04 1.27
C ALA A 250 16.91 8.85 1.53
N ILE A 251 16.72 9.31 2.76
CA ILE A 251 15.63 10.24 3.06
C ILE A 251 16.05 11.63 2.61
N HIS A 252 15.23 12.28 1.78
CA HIS A 252 15.46 13.67 1.40
C HIS A 252 15.31 14.55 2.64
N HIS A 253 16.43 15.05 3.16
CA HIS A 253 16.44 16.11 4.14
C HIS A 253 16.28 17.43 3.38
N ALA A 254 15.11 18.10 3.50
CA ALA A 254 15.00 19.46 3.04
C ALA A 254 16.11 20.25 3.74
N GLN A 255 17.15 20.65 3.01
CA GLN A 255 18.15 21.59 3.50
C GLN A 255 17.37 22.83 3.88
N GLY A 256 17.47 23.19 5.16
CA GLY A 256 16.78 24.35 5.69
C GLY A 256 17.09 25.58 4.85
N ALA A 257 16.03 26.20 4.34
CA ALA A 257 16.06 27.56 3.84
C ALA A 257 15.86 28.51 5.01
#